data_b9705f4e1adb96fecc0f3327f6b67d72
#
_entry.id   b9705f4e1adb96fecc0f3327f6b67d72
#
_cell.length_a   1.000
_cell.length_b   1.000
_cell.length_c   1.000
_cell.angle_alpha   90.00
_cell.angle_beta   90.00
_cell.angle_gamma   90.00
#
_symmetry.space_group_name_H-M   'P 1'
#
loop_
_entity.id
_entity.type
_entity.pdbx_description
1 polymer ?
#
loop_
_entity_poly.entity_id
_entity_poly.type
_entity_poly.pdbx_seq_one_letter_code
_entity_poly.pdbx_strand_id
1 'polypeptide(L)'
;SRRWQNDVYGHYQHRIAFTERGVVAHVSDKSLGVNDNYPHTWYEYIPPQLRNSTEKVPLVFYFHGVNCVPLYGAEQSNWMDVANLIVVFPAPARSKCWNIFDLPVLPSDMDFVLALVEHMNQVHPIDESRIYVSGFSMGGAMTHALASTYPEIFAAAAPCNAFATFFMDADPAKMLQGFIRDVPPEKLGHVCISAEHAKEKKAKRDLLMPVIQNAGAVDNLMMSWPVPADSEGMAAKSLAWWKNFDHIPQEPMFDEKSETGLAADETTHKGNGRYTVQSWYNKAVSPDVPLLKLTVAANMPHAIDPVQIEWGWEFMRHFSRGKDGELIVTK
;
A
#
# COMPACT_ATOMS: atom_id res chain seq x y z
N SER A 1 19.45 7.23 -17.45
CA SER A 1 19.52 6.11 -18.37
C SER A 1 20.36 4.93 -17.86
N ARG A 2 21.58 5.13 -17.33
CA ARG A 2 22.40 4.03 -16.76
C ARG A 2 21.78 3.43 -15.49
N ARG A 3 21.16 4.25 -14.64
CA ARG A 3 20.52 3.79 -13.40
C ARG A 3 19.34 2.86 -13.72
N TRP A 4 18.53 3.24 -14.68
CA TRP A 4 17.42 2.42 -15.17
C TRP A 4 17.88 1.08 -15.75
N GLN A 5 19.05 1.06 -16.40
CA GLN A 5 19.62 -0.18 -16.95
C GLN A 5 20.08 -1.17 -15.89
N ASN A 6 20.45 -0.70 -14.69
CA ASN A 6 20.90 -1.55 -13.59
C ASN A 6 19.76 -1.99 -12.65
N ASP A 7 18.55 -1.42 -12.82
CA ASP A 7 17.44 -1.63 -11.90
C ASP A 7 16.72 -2.97 -12.09
N VAL A 8 16.95 -3.67 -13.17
CA VAL A 8 16.30 -4.93 -13.50
C VAL A 8 17.25 -6.09 -13.30
N TYR A 9 17.78 -6.28 -12.11
CA TYR A 9 18.64 -7.43 -11.78
C TYR A 9 19.64 -7.86 -12.88
N GLY A 10 20.01 -6.96 -13.79
CA GLY A 10 20.82 -7.25 -14.97
C GLY A 10 20.13 -8.07 -16.08
N HIS A 11 18.86 -8.38 -15.93
CA HIS A 11 18.15 -9.25 -16.88
C HIS A 11 17.55 -8.44 -18.04
N TYR A 12 18.24 -8.43 -19.13
CA TYR A 12 17.79 -7.77 -20.38
C TYR A 12 16.42 -8.26 -20.87
N GLN A 13 16.12 -9.53 -20.66
CA GLN A 13 14.85 -10.15 -21.04
C GLN A 13 13.63 -9.56 -20.33
N HIS A 14 13.72 -9.25 -19.04
CA HIS A 14 12.64 -8.57 -18.32
C HIS A 14 12.30 -7.21 -18.92
N ARG A 15 13.32 -6.47 -19.32
CA ARG A 15 13.13 -5.13 -19.91
C ARG A 15 12.38 -5.20 -21.24
N ILE A 16 12.67 -6.19 -22.07
CA ILE A 16 11.93 -6.42 -23.32
C ILE A 16 10.48 -6.76 -23.02
N ALA A 17 10.22 -7.69 -22.10
CA ALA A 17 8.87 -8.09 -21.74
C ALA A 17 8.02 -6.91 -21.23
N PHE A 18 8.58 -6.05 -20.40
CA PHE A 18 7.87 -4.85 -19.92
C PHE A 18 7.66 -3.82 -21.00
N THR A 19 8.64 -3.62 -21.88
CA THR A 19 8.49 -2.72 -23.03
C THR A 19 7.41 -3.22 -23.99
N GLU A 20 7.32 -4.51 -24.24
CA GLU A 20 6.26 -5.13 -25.04
C GLU A 20 4.88 -4.94 -24.40
N ARG A 21 4.78 -5.01 -23.08
CA ARG A 21 3.55 -4.69 -22.34
C ARG A 21 3.26 -3.18 -22.29
N GLY A 22 4.19 -2.34 -22.66
CA GLY A 22 4.02 -0.89 -22.72
C GLY A 22 4.27 -0.17 -21.41
N VAL A 23 5.12 -0.72 -20.54
CA VAL A 23 5.60 -0.02 -19.34
C VAL A 23 6.61 1.05 -19.77
N VAL A 24 6.38 2.28 -19.32
CA VAL A 24 7.24 3.43 -19.63
C VAL A 24 7.98 3.88 -18.38
N ALA A 25 9.30 3.98 -18.50
CA ALA A 25 10.17 4.49 -17.44
C ALA A 25 10.28 6.02 -17.50
N HIS A 26 10.22 6.64 -16.33
CA HIS A 26 10.41 8.07 -16.15
C HIS A 26 11.49 8.33 -15.12
N VAL A 27 12.29 9.35 -15.36
CA VAL A 27 13.24 9.88 -14.39
C VAL A 27 12.99 11.38 -14.31
N SER A 28 12.59 11.84 -13.15
CA SER A 28 12.38 13.25 -12.89
C SER A 28 13.69 13.93 -12.54
N ASP A 29 13.83 15.13 -13.04
CA ASP A 29 14.65 16.18 -12.45
C ASP A 29 13.80 16.98 -11.43
N LYS A 30 14.23 18.17 -11.10
CA LYS A 30 13.50 19.08 -10.18
C LYS A 30 12.12 19.51 -10.67
N SER A 31 11.74 19.20 -11.90
CA SER A 31 10.47 19.63 -12.50
C SER A 31 9.25 18.97 -11.87
N LEU A 32 9.42 17.84 -11.16
CA LEU A 32 8.33 17.17 -10.44
C LEU A 32 7.86 17.94 -9.20
N GLY A 33 8.57 19.00 -8.79
CA GLY A 33 8.19 19.85 -7.66
C GLY A 33 8.60 19.30 -6.28
N VAL A 34 9.30 18.18 -6.23
CA VAL A 34 9.88 17.67 -4.98
C VAL A 34 11.15 18.45 -4.69
N ASN A 35 11.16 19.15 -3.56
CA ASN A 35 12.28 20.02 -3.19
C ASN A 35 13.39 19.23 -2.46
N ASP A 36 13.90 18.21 -3.11
CA ASP A 36 15.09 17.50 -2.71
C ASP A 36 16.10 17.46 -3.88
N ASN A 37 17.31 17.09 -3.62
CA ASN A 37 18.36 17.02 -4.65
C ASN A 37 18.50 15.61 -5.24
N TYR A 38 17.46 14.79 -5.15
CA TYR A 38 17.46 13.42 -5.63
C TYR A 38 16.69 13.29 -6.94
N PRO A 39 17.18 12.51 -7.91
CA PRO A 39 16.39 12.12 -9.06
C PRO A 39 15.37 11.07 -8.62
N HIS A 40 14.10 11.31 -8.92
CA HIS A 40 13.02 10.39 -8.67
C HIS A 40 12.73 9.55 -9.90
N THR A 41 12.55 8.26 -9.72
CA THR A 41 12.27 7.31 -10.80
C THR A 41 10.93 6.63 -10.56
N TRP A 42 10.13 6.51 -11.60
CA TRP A 42 8.90 5.74 -11.58
C TRP A 42 8.65 5.09 -12.94
N TYR A 43 7.75 4.12 -12.95
CA TYR A 43 7.33 3.42 -14.15
C TYR A 43 5.81 3.53 -14.27
N GLU A 44 5.31 3.78 -15.46
CA GLU A 44 3.88 3.88 -15.76
C GLU A 44 3.45 2.74 -16.66
N TYR A 45 2.35 2.11 -16.29
CA TYR A 45 1.64 1.18 -17.15
C TYR A 45 0.28 1.74 -17.52
N ILE A 46 0.10 1.98 -18.82
CA ILE A 46 -1.17 2.41 -19.40
C ILE A 46 -1.66 1.27 -20.28
N PRO A 47 -2.77 0.62 -19.92
CA PRO A 47 -3.33 -0.47 -20.72
C PRO A 47 -3.53 -0.05 -22.18
N PRO A 48 -3.29 -0.95 -23.14
CA PRO A 48 -3.38 -0.61 -24.57
C PRO A 48 -4.70 0.05 -24.98
N GLN A 49 -5.81 -0.38 -24.40
CA GLN A 49 -7.15 0.17 -24.67
C GLN A 49 -7.33 1.61 -24.15
N LEU A 50 -6.49 2.07 -23.23
CA LEU A 50 -6.59 3.40 -22.62
C LEU A 50 -5.61 4.42 -23.25
N ARG A 51 -4.68 4.00 -24.09
CA ARG A 51 -3.59 4.88 -24.60
C ARG A 51 -4.07 6.10 -25.37
N ASN A 52 -5.20 6.00 -26.06
CA ASN A 52 -5.80 7.09 -26.82
C ASN A 52 -7.19 7.47 -26.29
N SER A 53 -7.54 7.00 -25.09
CA SER A 53 -8.81 7.30 -24.44
C SER A 53 -8.73 8.63 -23.69
N THR A 54 -9.83 9.37 -23.73
CA THR A 54 -10.05 10.55 -22.89
C THR A 54 -10.95 10.23 -21.69
N GLU A 55 -11.38 8.97 -21.57
CA GLU A 55 -12.16 8.49 -20.44
C GLU A 55 -11.33 8.55 -19.15
N LYS A 56 -11.91 9.13 -18.12
CA LYS A 56 -11.25 9.18 -16.80
C LYS A 56 -11.25 7.81 -16.15
N VAL A 57 -10.07 7.37 -15.74
CA VAL A 57 -9.84 6.03 -15.19
C VAL A 57 -9.17 6.07 -13.83
N PRO A 58 -9.33 5.02 -13.00
CA PRO A 58 -8.65 4.91 -11.73
C PRO A 58 -7.13 4.87 -11.87
N LEU A 59 -6.45 5.32 -10.83
CA LEU A 59 -4.99 5.26 -10.66
C LEU A 59 -4.64 4.41 -9.46
N VAL A 60 -3.72 3.46 -9.64
CA VAL A 60 -3.15 2.66 -8.55
C VAL A 60 -1.65 2.90 -8.47
N PHE A 61 -1.16 3.23 -7.29
CA PHE A 61 0.27 3.18 -6.96
C PHE A 61 0.59 1.84 -6.33
N TYR A 62 1.62 1.18 -6.83
CA TYR A 62 2.13 -0.05 -6.24
C TYR A 62 3.58 0.10 -5.81
N PHE A 63 3.85 -0.16 -4.53
CA PHE A 63 5.15 -0.01 -3.89
C PHE A 63 5.81 -1.37 -3.69
N HIS A 64 7.01 -1.54 -4.22
CA HIS A 64 7.79 -2.77 -4.09
C HIS A 64 8.35 -2.95 -2.66
N GLY A 65 8.76 -4.17 -2.34
CA GLY A 65 9.42 -4.49 -1.08
C GLY A 65 10.85 -3.93 -0.98
N VAL A 66 11.40 -3.97 0.23
CA VAL A 66 12.78 -3.56 0.48
C VAL A 66 13.76 -4.39 -0.38
N ASN A 67 14.84 -3.77 -0.82
CA ASN A 67 15.84 -4.35 -1.73
C ASN A 67 15.31 -4.81 -3.08
N CYS A 68 14.06 -4.50 -3.42
CA CYS A 68 13.47 -4.74 -4.72
C CYS A 68 13.61 -3.52 -5.64
N VAL A 69 13.06 -3.64 -6.84
CA VAL A 69 12.99 -2.57 -7.84
C VAL A 69 11.58 -2.51 -8.43
N PRO A 70 11.15 -1.35 -8.98
CA PRO A 70 9.79 -1.18 -9.48
C PRO A 70 9.37 -2.22 -10.53
N LEU A 71 10.22 -2.56 -11.47
CA LEU A 71 9.88 -3.54 -12.52
C LEU A 71 9.65 -4.94 -11.96
N TYR A 72 10.38 -5.34 -10.93
CA TYR A 72 10.12 -6.60 -10.25
C TYR A 72 8.75 -6.60 -9.56
N GLY A 73 8.40 -5.49 -8.91
CA GLY A 73 7.07 -5.30 -8.35
C GLY A 73 5.97 -5.34 -9.42
N ALA A 74 6.21 -4.73 -10.57
CA ALA A 74 5.29 -4.77 -11.70
C ALA A 74 5.07 -6.20 -12.22
N GLU A 75 6.14 -6.99 -12.34
CA GLU A 75 6.06 -8.39 -12.77
C GLU A 75 5.30 -9.27 -11.78
N GLN A 76 5.61 -9.14 -10.49
CA GLN A 76 5.07 -10.03 -9.47
C GLN A 76 3.67 -9.66 -8.98
N SER A 77 3.31 -8.38 -9.05
CA SER A 77 2.09 -7.88 -8.42
C SER A 77 0.82 -8.19 -9.17
N ASN A 78 0.90 -8.57 -10.43
CA ASN A 78 -0.26 -8.79 -11.33
C ASN A 78 -1.15 -7.55 -11.56
N TRP A 79 -0.76 -6.37 -11.09
CA TRP A 79 -1.56 -5.14 -11.29
C TRP A 79 -1.73 -4.76 -12.76
N MET A 80 -0.78 -5.12 -13.63
CA MET A 80 -0.89 -4.85 -15.07
C MET A 80 -1.96 -5.72 -15.76
N ASP A 81 -2.44 -6.77 -15.12
CA ASP A 81 -3.50 -7.64 -15.63
C ASP A 81 -4.88 -7.28 -15.07
N VAL A 82 -4.94 -6.31 -14.16
CA VAL A 82 -6.19 -5.72 -13.68
C VAL A 82 -6.69 -4.70 -14.71
N ALA A 83 -7.90 -4.89 -15.20
CA ALA A 83 -8.42 -4.14 -16.33
C ALA A 83 -8.80 -2.69 -16.01
N ASN A 84 -8.65 -1.81 -17.02
CA ASN A 84 -9.22 -0.45 -17.05
C ASN A 84 -8.72 0.50 -15.95
N LEU A 85 -7.45 0.41 -15.56
CA LEU A 85 -6.81 1.35 -14.65
C LEU A 85 -5.36 1.62 -15.08
N ILE A 86 -4.84 2.76 -14.67
CA ILE A 86 -3.42 3.10 -14.84
C ILE A 86 -2.69 2.71 -13.56
N VAL A 87 -1.51 2.12 -13.71
CA VAL A 87 -0.65 1.71 -12.59
C VAL A 87 0.67 2.47 -12.64
N VAL A 88 1.08 3.00 -11.49
CA VAL A 88 2.38 3.62 -11.29
C VAL A 88 3.19 2.79 -10.31
N PHE A 89 4.42 2.48 -10.68
CA PHE A 89 5.39 1.75 -9.89
C PHE A 89 6.55 2.67 -9.54
N PRO A 90 6.51 3.39 -8.41
CA PRO A 90 7.59 4.29 -8.00
C PRO A 90 8.80 3.53 -7.46
N ALA A 91 9.96 4.19 -7.48
CA ALA A 91 11.13 3.77 -6.73
C ALA A 91 11.36 4.72 -5.54
N PRO A 92 11.84 4.23 -4.39
CA PRO A 92 12.27 5.12 -3.32
C PRO A 92 13.43 6.01 -3.81
N ALA A 93 13.47 7.24 -3.34
CA ALA A 93 14.46 8.22 -3.75
C ALA A 93 15.88 7.76 -3.42
N ARG A 94 16.03 7.06 -2.33
CA ARG A 94 17.32 6.65 -1.80
C ARG A 94 17.34 5.18 -1.40
N SER A 95 18.42 4.49 -1.76
CA SER A 95 18.58 3.06 -1.48
C SER A 95 17.47 2.23 -2.17
N LYS A 96 17.11 1.13 -1.57
CA LYS A 96 15.98 0.30 -1.98
C LYS A 96 14.99 0.15 -0.81
N CYS A 97 14.88 1.21 0.00
CA CYS A 97 14.08 1.27 1.21
C CYS A 97 13.23 2.54 1.23
N TRP A 98 11.95 2.39 1.50
CA TRP A 98 11.01 3.50 1.61
C TRP A 98 11.21 4.27 2.91
N ASN A 99 11.21 5.61 2.83
CA ASN A 99 11.15 6.49 3.99
C ASN A 99 9.70 6.54 4.52
N ILE A 100 9.24 5.42 5.07
CA ILE A 100 7.88 5.29 5.62
C ILE A 100 7.63 6.15 6.86
N PHE A 101 8.69 6.58 7.51
CA PHE A 101 8.65 7.38 8.74
C PHE A 101 8.67 8.88 8.49
N ASP A 102 8.84 9.28 7.22
CA ASP A 102 9.00 10.67 6.78
C ASP A 102 10.10 11.43 7.52
N LEU A 103 11.24 10.76 7.72
CA LEU A 103 12.38 11.30 8.44
C LEU A 103 13.03 12.43 7.63
N PRO A 104 13.25 13.62 8.22
CA PRO A 104 13.77 14.79 7.50
C PRO A 104 15.24 14.66 7.06
N VAL A 105 15.98 13.69 7.60
CA VAL A 105 17.36 13.37 7.17
C VAL A 105 17.41 12.54 5.87
N LEU A 106 16.26 12.09 5.39
CA LEU A 106 16.09 11.34 4.16
C LEU A 106 15.16 12.10 3.21
N PRO A 107 15.23 11.87 1.90
CA PRO A 107 14.22 12.38 0.97
C PRO A 107 12.83 11.88 1.36
N SER A 108 11.82 12.73 1.26
CA SER A 108 10.43 12.34 1.51
C SER A 108 9.87 11.55 0.33
N ASP A 109 9.72 10.25 0.49
CA ASP A 109 9.05 9.41 -0.49
C ASP A 109 7.55 9.69 -0.54
N MET A 110 6.96 10.18 0.55
CA MET A 110 5.56 10.61 0.57
C MET A 110 5.34 11.84 -0.29
N ASP A 111 6.16 12.88 -0.16
CA ASP A 111 6.09 14.08 -1.00
C ASP A 111 6.28 13.72 -2.48
N PHE A 112 7.17 12.77 -2.76
CA PHE A 112 7.33 12.25 -4.12
C PHE A 112 6.04 11.59 -4.65
N VAL A 113 5.37 10.76 -3.87
CA VAL A 113 4.10 10.15 -4.29
C VAL A 113 3.02 11.21 -4.50
N LEU A 114 2.92 12.22 -3.63
CA LEU A 114 1.96 13.32 -3.81
C LEU A 114 2.25 14.12 -5.09
N ALA A 115 3.51 14.39 -5.37
CA ALA A 115 3.92 15.04 -6.62
C ALA A 115 3.58 14.17 -7.85
N LEU A 116 3.72 12.84 -7.74
CA LEU A 116 3.27 11.92 -8.79
C LEU A 116 1.75 11.93 -8.98
N VAL A 117 0.96 12.02 -7.93
CA VAL A 117 -0.51 12.18 -8.04
C VAL A 117 -0.83 13.40 -8.90
N GLU A 118 -0.23 14.54 -8.59
CA GLU A 118 -0.45 15.77 -9.34
C GLU A 118 0.02 15.63 -10.79
N HIS A 119 1.22 15.09 -11.02
CA HIS A 119 1.76 14.86 -12.36
C HIS A 119 0.84 13.95 -13.19
N MET A 120 0.41 12.83 -12.65
CA MET A 120 -0.45 11.88 -13.36
C MET A 120 -1.81 12.50 -13.73
N ASN A 121 -2.38 13.34 -12.84
CA ASN A 121 -3.61 14.08 -13.12
C ASN A 121 -3.45 15.10 -14.26
N GLN A 122 -2.24 15.65 -14.44
CA GLN A 122 -1.95 16.61 -15.51
C GLN A 122 -1.72 15.95 -16.86
N VAL A 123 -1.11 14.76 -16.89
CA VAL A 123 -0.65 14.13 -18.14
C VAL A 123 -1.55 13.00 -18.64
N HIS A 124 -2.43 12.48 -17.79
CA HIS A 124 -3.35 11.38 -18.12
C HIS A 124 -4.78 11.69 -17.66
N PRO A 125 -5.81 11.09 -18.27
CA PRO A 125 -7.19 11.26 -17.87
C PRO A 125 -7.50 10.46 -16.59
N ILE A 126 -6.97 10.89 -15.47
CA ILE A 126 -7.19 10.25 -14.18
C ILE A 126 -8.52 10.70 -13.57
N ASP A 127 -9.26 9.77 -13.01
CA ASP A 127 -10.35 10.06 -12.10
C ASP A 127 -9.78 10.34 -10.71
N GLU A 128 -9.63 11.61 -10.38
CA GLU A 128 -9.04 12.08 -9.13
C GLU A 128 -9.77 11.58 -7.87
N SER A 129 -11.02 11.16 -8.02
CA SER A 129 -11.80 10.56 -6.93
C SER A 129 -11.42 9.09 -6.66
N ARG A 130 -10.72 8.44 -7.61
CA ARG A 130 -10.40 7.01 -7.57
C ARG A 130 -8.90 6.76 -7.68
N ILE A 131 -8.15 7.22 -6.68
CA ILE A 131 -6.71 7.01 -6.54
C ILE A 131 -6.47 6.07 -5.36
N TYR A 132 -5.69 5.02 -5.58
CA TYR A 132 -5.51 3.92 -4.64
C TYR A 132 -4.04 3.60 -4.43
N VAL A 133 -3.74 3.00 -3.28
CA VAL A 133 -2.38 2.55 -2.93
C VAL A 133 -2.35 1.07 -2.60
N SER A 134 -1.32 0.40 -3.06
CA SER A 134 -1.02 -0.99 -2.77
C SER A 134 0.49 -1.19 -2.70
N GLY A 135 0.94 -2.27 -2.08
CA GLY A 135 2.35 -2.57 -2.01
C GLY A 135 2.64 -3.82 -1.21
N PHE A 136 3.86 -4.32 -1.33
CA PHE A 136 4.31 -5.56 -0.73
C PHE A 136 5.43 -5.30 0.27
N SER A 137 5.39 -5.99 1.44
CA SER A 137 6.43 -5.92 2.45
C SER A 137 6.67 -4.47 2.90
N MET A 138 7.87 -3.92 2.77
CA MET A 138 8.15 -2.51 3.04
C MET A 138 7.27 -1.56 2.21
N GLY A 139 6.93 -1.94 0.98
CA GLY A 139 5.95 -1.21 0.16
C GLY A 139 4.52 -1.30 0.70
N GLY A 140 4.19 -2.39 1.37
CA GLY A 140 2.93 -2.50 2.14
C GLY A 140 2.91 -1.58 3.36
N ALA A 141 4.05 -1.43 4.05
CA ALA A 141 4.20 -0.45 5.11
C ALA A 141 4.06 0.99 4.59
N MET A 142 4.63 1.29 3.41
CA MET A 142 4.43 2.57 2.72
C MET A 142 2.95 2.81 2.37
N THR A 143 2.24 1.76 1.97
CA THR A 143 0.80 1.79 1.70
C THR A 143 0.02 2.17 2.96
N HIS A 144 0.31 1.56 4.10
CA HIS A 144 -0.31 1.92 5.38
C HIS A 144 -0.03 3.37 5.79
N ALA A 145 1.21 3.80 5.62
CA ALA A 145 1.63 5.16 5.97
C ALA A 145 0.91 6.21 5.11
N LEU A 146 0.87 6.05 3.80
CA LEU A 146 0.15 6.94 2.88
C LEU A 146 -1.36 6.96 3.15
N ALA A 147 -1.97 5.79 3.32
CA ALA A 147 -3.40 5.67 3.61
C ALA A 147 -3.79 6.36 4.92
N SER A 148 -2.97 6.24 5.95
CA SER A 148 -3.22 6.88 7.24
C SER A 148 -2.98 8.40 7.23
N THR A 149 -1.99 8.84 6.46
CA THR A 149 -1.56 10.26 6.45
C THR A 149 -2.36 11.09 5.45
N TYR A 150 -2.78 10.52 4.33
CA TYR A 150 -3.47 11.21 3.25
C TYR A 150 -4.81 10.56 2.84
N PRO A 151 -5.73 10.34 3.81
CA PRO A 151 -7.04 9.74 3.52
C PRO A 151 -7.91 10.63 2.62
N GLU A 152 -7.62 11.92 2.51
CA GLU A 152 -8.31 12.85 1.61
C GLU A 152 -7.96 12.64 0.13
N ILE A 153 -6.86 11.97 -0.17
CA ILE A 153 -6.35 11.73 -1.53
C ILE A 153 -6.64 10.30 -1.97
N PHE A 154 -6.24 9.33 -1.14
CA PHE A 154 -6.37 7.92 -1.47
C PHE A 154 -7.73 7.38 -1.03
N ALA A 155 -8.45 6.75 -1.95
CA ALA A 155 -9.81 6.29 -1.70
C ALA A 155 -9.87 4.96 -0.94
N ALA A 156 -8.88 4.11 -1.11
CA ALA A 156 -8.71 2.85 -0.39
C ALA A 156 -7.27 2.34 -0.51
N ALA A 157 -6.92 1.34 0.29
CA ALA A 157 -5.59 0.75 0.35
C ALA A 157 -5.63 -0.78 0.37
N ALA A 158 -4.64 -1.40 -0.30
CA ALA A 158 -4.46 -2.85 -0.34
C ALA A 158 -3.01 -3.26 -0.03
N PRO A 159 -2.56 -3.14 1.24
CA PRO A 159 -1.25 -3.59 1.65
C PRO A 159 -1.13 -5.12 1.64
N CYS A 160 0.02 -5.62 1.20
CA CYS A 160 0.33 -7.04 1.14
C CYS A 160 1.51 -7.37 2.05
N ASN A 161 1.34 -8.36 2.93
CA ASN A 161 2.41 -8.91 3.78
C ASN A 161 3.18 -7.85 4.57
N ALA A 162 2.47 -6.85 5.09
CA ALA A 162 2.95 -5.84 6.02
C ALA A 162 1.78 -5.31 6.83
N PHE A 163 2.04 -4.96 8.08
CA PHE A 163 1.04 -4.42 9.00
C PHE A 163 1.30 -2.95 9.32
N ALA A 164 0.27 -2.24 9.74
CA ALA A 164 0.36 -0.82 10.07
C ALA A 164 1.39 -0.53 11.18
N THR A 165 1.66 -1.49 12.05
CA THR A 165 2.66 -1.40 13.11
C THR A 165 4.07 -1.08 12.60
N PHE A 166 4.39 -1.37 11.32
CA PHE A 166 5.67 -1.02 10.73
C PHE A 166 5.93 0.48 10.69
N PHE A 167 4.89 1.30 10.57
CA PHE A 167 5.07 2.76 10.62
C PHE A 167 4.57 3.38 11.92
N MET A 168 3.65 2.72 12.65
CA MET A 168 3.06 3.27 13.87
C MET A 168 3.96 3.15 15.11
N ASP A 169 4.48 1.94 15.34
CA ASP A 169 5.15 1.55 16.60
C ASP A 169 6.63 1.24 16.41
N ALA A 170 7.13 1.23 15.19
CA ALA A 170 8.52 0.89 14.95
C ALA A 170 9.46 2.03 15.32
N ASP A 171 10.62 1.67 15.86
CA ASP A 171 11.74 2.57 16.04
C ASP A 171 12.46 2.75 14.70
N PRO A 172 12.42 3.95 14.07
CA PRO A 172 13.05 4.17 12.77
C PRO A 172 14.53 3.81 12.73
N ALA A 173 15.28 4.14 13.77
CA ALA A 173 16.71 3.84 13.82
C ALA A 173 16.97 2.34 13.77
N LYS A 174 16.22 1.56 14.54
CA LYS A 174 16.35 0.09 14.53
C LYS A 174 15.91 -0.53 13.22
N MET A 175 14.79 -0.05 12.66
CA MET A 175 14.22 -0.62 11.45
C MET A 175 15.07 -0.31 10.21
N LEU A 176 15.59 0.90 10.10
CA LEU A 176 16.35 1.35 8.93
C LEU A 176 17.85 1.04 9.00
N GLN A 177 18.39 0.71 10.16
CA GLN A 177 19.83 0.47 10.37
C GLN A 177 20.42 -0.57 9.42
N GLY A 178 19.66 -1.60 9.06
CA GLY A 178 20.08 -2.65 8.12
C GLY A 178 20.12 -2.22 6.66
N PHE A 179 19.44 -1.13 6.31
CA PHE A 179 19.22 -0.68 4.93
C PHE A 179 19.89 0.66 4.60
N ILE A 180 20.04 1.54 5.59
CA ILE A 180 20.62 2.86 5.44
C ILE A 180 21.87 2.93 6.31
N ARG A 181 23.05 2.78 5.67
CA ARG A 181 24.32 2.65 6.38
C ARG A 181 25.13 3.94 6.47
N ASP A 182 24.81 4.91 5.63
CA ASP A 182 25.51 6.20 5.52
C ASP A 182 24.89 7.31 6.38
N VAL A 183 23.80 7.02 7.07
CA VAL A 183 23.20 7.88 8.09
C VAL A 183 23.34 7.17 9.44
N PRO A 184 24.01 7.80 10.41
CA PRO A 184 24.15 7.25 11.75
C PRO A 184 22.79 7.01 12.41
N PRO A 185 22.58 5.91 13.16
CA PRO A 185 21.31 5.58 13.79
C PRO A 185 20.74 6.70 14.66
N GLU A 186 21.57 7.42 15.37
CA GLU A 186 21.18 8.56 16.23
C GLU A 186 20.55 9.72 15.41
N LYS A 187 20.87 9.83 14.12
CA LYS A 187 20.27 10.83 13.22
C LYS A 187 18.95 10.36 12.62
N LEU A 188 18.71 9.06 12.57
CA LEU A 188 17.43 8.51 12.14
C LEU A 188 16.34 8.75 13.20
N GLY A 189 16.73 8.87 14.47
CA GLY A 189 15.79 9.13 15.56
C GLY A 189 14.91 7.91 15.92
N HIS A 190 14.03 8.12 16.89
CA HIS A 190 13.17 7.06 17.45
C HIS A 190 11.67 7.35 17.30
N VAL A 191 11.31 8.41 16.58
CA VAL A 191 9.92 8.85 16.40
C VAL A 191 9.51 8.69 14.95
N CYS A 192 8.40 8.02 14.73
CA CYS A 192 7.77 7.94 13.42
C CYS A 192 6.97 9.22 13.17
N ILE A 193 7.53 10.14 12.40
CA ILE A 193 6.93 11.45 12.11
C ILE A 193 5.65 11.30 11.31
N SER A 194 5.62 10.38 10.34
CA SER A 194 4.42 10.12 9.55
C SER A 194 3.25 9.60 10.40
N ALA A 195 3.52 8.78 11.42
CA ALA A 195 2.48 8.31 12.33
C ALA A 195 1.90 9.43 13.20
N GLU A 196 2.76 10.30 13.72
CA GLU A 196 2.31 11.48 14.48
C GLU A 196 1.50 12.44 13.59
N HIS A 197 1.97 12.69 12.38
CA HIS A 197 1.26 13.51 11.40
C HIS A 197 -0.11 12.91 11.04
N ALA A 198 -0.18 11.57 10.84
CA ALA A 198 -1.46 10.90 10.58
C ALA A 198 -2.46 11.08 11.74
N LYS A 199 -2.01 10.95 12.99
CA LYS A 199 -2.83 11.18 14.19
C LYS A 199 -3.34 12.62 14.27
N GLU A 200 -2.46 13.60 14.04
CA GLU A 200 -2.82 15.03 14.05
C GLU A 200 -3.83 15.36 12.96
N LYS A 201 -3.65 14.86 11.75
CA LYS A 201 -4.59 15.06 10.64
C LYS A 201 -5.94 14.41 10.93
N LYS A 202 -5.95 13.18 11.44
CA LYS A 202 -7.17 12.47 11.83
C LYS A 202 -7.95 13.24 12.92
N ALA A 203 -7.26 13.82 13.90
CA ALA A 203 -7.89 14.63 14.94
C ALA A 203 -8.51 15.93 14.39
N LYS A 204 -7.90 16.53 13.37
CA LYS A 204 -8.43 17.73 12.72
C LYS A 204 -9.57 17.44 11.75
N ARG A 205 -9.50 16.29 11.07
CA ARG A 205 -10.44 15.90 10.04
C ARG A 205 -10.63 14.39 10.03
N ASP A 206 -11.77 13.95 10.52
CA ASP A 206 -12.10 12.56 10.73
C ASP A 206 -12.56 11.86 9.45
N LEU A 207 -11.63 11.63 8.52
CA LEU A 207 -11.89 10.88 7.29
C LEU A 207 -11.67 9.38 7.52
N LEU A 208 -12.52 8.57 6.89
CA LEU A 208 -12.41 7.10 6.92
C LEU A 208 -11.47 6.61 5.82
N MET A 209 -10.86 5.43 6.00
CA MET A 209 -9.94 4.83 5.03
C MET A 209 -10.17 3.33 4.91
N PRO A 210 -10.86 2.87 3.86
CA PRO A 210 -11.04 1.44 3.62
C PRO A 210 -9.71 0.73 3.33
N VAL A 211 -9.51 -0.42 3.99
CA VAL A 211 -8.28 -1.21 3.86
C VAL A 211 -8.60 -2.69 3.68
N ILE A 212 -7.96 -3.32 2.70
CA ILE A 212 -7.87 -4.77 2.58
C ILE A 212 -6.43 -5.22 2.82
N GLN A 213 -6.20 -5.88 3.95
CA GLN A 213 -4.90 -6.47 4.29
C GLN A 213 -4.79 -7.86 3.68
N ASN A 214 -3.78 -8.08 2.86
CA ASN A 214 -3.45 -9.39 2.31
C ASN A 214 -2.25 -10.00 3.03
N ALA A 215 -2.32 -11.28 3.36
CA ALA A 215 -1.28 -11.98 4.13
C ALA A 215 -1.12 -13.44 3.71
N GLY A 216 0.04 -14.00 3.99
CA GLY A 216 0.34 -15.42 3.87
C GLY A 216 0.33 -16.11 5.25
N ALA A 217 -0.27 -17.29 5.33
CA ALA A 217 -0.42 -18.01 6.60
C ALA A 217 0.91 -18.50 7.20
N VAL A 218 1.95 -18.66 6.39
CA VAL A 218 3.30 -19.08 6.82
C VAL A 218 4.35 -18.00 6.57
N ASP A 219 3.94 -16.73 6.58
CA ASP A 219 4.83 -15.59 6.50
C ASP A 219 5.53 -15.34 7.85
N ASN A 220 6.63 -16.05 8.09
CA ASN A 220 7.38 -16.01 9.33
C ASN A 220 8.07 -14.65 9.58
N LEU A 221 8.15 -13.76 8.59
CA LEU A 221 8.69 -12.41 8.75
C LEU A 221 7.67 -11.48 9.40
N MET A 222 6.38 -11.72 9.18
CA MET A 222 5.32 -10.81 9.61
C MET A 222 4.62 -11.31 10.86
N MET A 223 4.25 -12.59 10.94
CA MET A 223 3.55 -13.13 12.08
C MET A 223 3.30 -14.64 12.01
N SER A 224 2.82 -15.18 13.12
CA SER A 224 2.29 -16.53 13.20
C SER A 224 0.76 -16.49 13.23
N TRP A 225 0.13 -17.38 12.49
CA TRP A 225 -1.30 -17.63 12.52
C TRP A 225 -1.60 -18.98 13.19
N PRO A 226 -2.68 -19.14 13.95
CA PRO A 226 -3.62 -18.09 14.39
C PRO A 226 -2.99 -17.10 15.38
N VAL A 227 -3.58 -15.91 15.45
CA VAL A 227 -3.21 -14.89 16.43
C VAL A 227 -3.66 -15.36 17.83
N PRO A 228 -2.76 -15.46 18.82
CA PRO A 228 -3.16 -15.84 20.17
C PRO A 228 -4.14 -14.82 20.78
N ALA A 229 -5.02 -15.30 21.64
CA ALA A 229 -5.86 -14.43 22.46
C ALA A 229 -4.99 -13.46 23.27
N ASP A 230 -5.47 -12.23 23.45
CA ASP A 230 -4.76 -11.14 24.13
C ASP A 230 -3.39 -10.79 23.51
N SER A 231 -3.20 -11.12 22.24
CA SER A 231 -1.96 -10.80 21.52
C SER A 231 -1.78 -9.29 21.38
N GLU A 232 -0.60 -8.82 21.73
CA GLU A 232 -0.12 -7.48 21.39
C GLU A 232 0.78 -7.50 20.11
N GLY A 233 0.67 -8.54 19.31
CA GLY A 233 1.41 -8.70 18.09
C GLY A 233 0.97 -7.76 16.96
N MET A 234 1.75 -7.74 15.89
CA MET A 234 1.59 -6.80 14.76
C MET A 234 0.20 -6.83 14.13
N ALA A 235 -0.39 -8.01 13.92
CA ALA A 235 -1.71 -8.08 13.29
C ALA A 235 -2.83 -7.55 14.17
N ALA A 236 -2.84 -7.90 15.45
CA ALA A 236 -3.85 -7.43 16.40
C ALA A 236 -3.78 -5.89 16.52
N LYS A 237 -2.58 -5.34 16.69
CA LYS A 237 -2.38 -3.88 16.75
C LYS A 237 -2.76 -3.18 15.45
N SER A 238 -2.43 -3.76 14.30
CA SER A 238 -2.81 -3.21 13.00
C SER A 238 -4.32 -3.23 12.78
N LEU A 239 -4.98 -4.32 13.18
CA LEU A 239 -6.44 -4.43 13.15
C LEU A 239 -7.08 -3.38 14.06
N ALA A 240 -6.58 -3.25 15.30
CA ALA A 240 -7.06 -2.24 16.25
C ALA A 240 -6.91 -0.81 15.71
N TRP A 241 -5.78 -0.51 15.06
CA TRP A 241 -5.55 0.78 14.42
C TRP A 241 -6.62 1.10 13.38
N TRP A 242 -6.85 0.18 12.44
CA TRP A 242 -7.82 0.42 11.37
C TRP A 242 -9.27 0.38 11.85
N LYS A 243 -9.59 -0.47 12.81
CA LYS A 243 -10.92 -0.44 13.48
C LYS A 243 -11.17 0.93 14.13
N ASN A 244 -10.18 1.46 14.84
CA ASN A 244 -10.29 2.78 15.46
C ASN A 244 -10.36 3.89 14.39
N PHE A 245 -9.55 3.79 13.34
CA PHE A 245 -9.52 4.77 12.25
C PHE A 245 -10.88 4.89 11.55
N ASP A 246 -11.56 3.77 11.35
CA ASP A 246 -12.82 3.68 10.62
C ASP A 246 -14.06 3.56 11.52
N HIS A 247 -13.91 3.83 12.82
CA HIS A 247 -15.00 3.74 13.80
C HIS A 247 -15.72 2.39 13.79
N ILE A 248 -14.97 1.33 13.57
CA ILE A 248 -15.45 -0.05 13.70
C ILE A 248 -15.34 -0.48 15.16
N PRO A 249 -16.34 -1.16 15.74
CA PRO A 249 -16.26 -1.64 17.12
C PRO A 249 -14.98 -2.45 17.38
N GLN A 250 -14.27 -2.14 18.46
CA GLN A 250 -13.03 -2.83 18.81
C GLN A 250 -13.27 -4.27 19.24
N GLU A 251 -14.31 -4.49 20.02
CA GLU A 251 -14.62 -5.81 20.57
C GLU A 251 -15.77 -6.50 19.81
N PRO A 252 -15.74 -7.83 19.73
CA PRO A 252 -14.63 -8.69 20.15
C PRO A 252 -13.43 -8.60 19.19
N MET A 253 -12.19 -8.65 19.73
CA MET A 253 -10.99 -8.67 18.93
C MET A 253 -10.55 -10.09 18.56
N PHE A 254 -10.70 -11.03 19.47
CA PHE A 254 -10.22 -12.41 19.32
C PHE A 254 -11.35 -13.44 19.31
N ASP A 255 -11.14 -14.49 18.53
CA ASP A 255 -11.98 -15.68 18.49
C ASP A 255 -11.09 -16.92 18.33
N GLU A 256 -10.93 -17.69 19.40
CA GLU A 256 -10.09 -18.90 19.40
C GLU A 256 -10.59 -19.98 18.43
N LYS A 257 -11.85 -19.92 18.00
CA LYS A 257 -12.41 -20.85 16.99
C LYS A 257 -12.13 -20.42 15.56
N SER A 258 -11.71 -19.17 15.36
CA SER A 258 -11.34 -18.66 14.05
C SER A 258 -9.97 -19.22 13.64
N GLU A 259 -9.82 -19.56 12.37
CA GLU A 259 -8.52 -19.98 11.79
C GLU A 259 -7.44 -18.91 11.90
N THR A 260 -7.84 -17.64 11.94
CA THR A 260 -6.92 -16.51 12.14
C THR A 260 -6.70 -16.16 13.60
N GLY A 261 -7.51 -16.66 14.52
CA GLY A 261 -7.54 -16.22 15.91
C GLY A 261 -8.23 -14.88 16.13
N LEU A 262 -8.66 -14.21 15.06
CA LEU A 262 -9.33 -12.92 15.11
C LEU A 262 -10.85 -13.07 14.96
N ALA A 263 -11.60 -12.30 15.73
CA ALA A 263 -13.04 -12.17 15.55
C ALA A 263 -13.35 -11.22 14.39
N ALA A 264 -14.35 -11.54 13.59
CA ALA A 264 -14.81 -10.73 12.48
C ALA A 264 -16.34 -10.71 12.39
N ASP A 265 -16.91 -9.70 11.76
CA ASP A 265 -18.35 -9.66 11.50
C ASP A 265 -18.76 -10.76 10.49
N GLU A 266 -17.86 -11.07 9.58
CA GLU A 266 -18.04 -12.13 8.58
C GLU A 266 -16.72 -12.85 8.33
N THR A 267 -16.78 -14.18 8.26
CA THR A 267 -15.66 -15.04 7.86
C THR A 267 -16.14 -15.97 6.76
N THR A 268 -15.43 -15.96 5.61
CA THR A 268 -15.69 -16.84 4.48
C THR A 268 -14.43 -17.56 4.03
N HIS A 269 -14.62 -18.72 3.40
CA HIS A 269 -13.52 -19.50 2.81
C HIS A 269 -13.68 -19.54 1.30
N LYS A 270 -12.59 -19.28 0.59
CA LYS A 270 -12.54 -19.27 -0.88
C LYS A 270 -11.46 -20.20 -1.40
N GLY A 271 -11.53 -20.54 -2.70
CA GLY A 271 -10.50 -21.37 -3.33
C GLY A 271 -10.38 -22.76 -2.70
N ASN A 272 -11.48 -23.44 -2.41
CA ASN A 272 -11.51 -24.74 -1.72
C ASN A 272 -10.78 -24.73 -0.37
N GLY A 273 -10.94 -23.67 0.41
CA GLY A 273 -10.31 -23.50 1.71
C GLY A 273 -8.89 -22.95 1.69
N ARG A 274 -8.35 -22.63 0.52
CA ARG A 274 -7.02 -22.00 0.41
C ARG A 274 -6.98 -20.62 1.08
N TYR A 275 -8.09 -19.89 1.04
CA TYR A 275 -8.13 -18.52 1.55
C TYR A 275 -9.18 -18.37 2.63
N THR A 276 -8.78 -17.78 3.75
CA THR A 276 -9.69 -17.26 4.76
C THR A 276 -9.85 -15.76 4.53
N VAL A 277 -11.09 -15.31 4.41
CA VAL A 277 -11.45 -13.92 4.18
C VAL A 277 -12.32 -13.43 5.33
N GLN A 278 -11.88 -12.40 6.01
CA GLN A 278 -12.59 -11.78 7.12
C GLN A 278 -12.95 -10.33 6.78
N SER A 279 -14.10 -9.89 7.26
CA SER A 279 -14.63 -8.56 6.99
C SER A 279 -15.18 -7.92 8.26
N TRP A 280 -14.97 -6.59 8.38
CA TRP A 280 -15.47 -5.75 9.46
C TRP A 280 -16.17 -4.53 8.88
N TYR A 281 -17.28 -4.16 9.47
CA TYR A 281 -18.17 -3.12 8.98
C TYR A 281 -18.28 -1.95 9.95
N ASN A 282 -18.25 -0.75 9.42
CA ASN A 282 -18.89 0.38 10.06
C ASN A 282 -20.34 0.45 9.56
N LYS A 283 -21.25 -0.17 10.30
CA LYS A 283 -22.65 -0.34 9.89
C LYS A 283 -23.44 0.98 9.80
N ALA A 284 -22.95 2.04 10.45
CA ALA A 284 -23.57 3.35 10.39
C ALA A 284 -23.27 4.08 9.06
N VAL A 285 -22.10 3.84 8.49
CA VAL A 285 -21.63 4.52 7.26
C VAL A 285 -21.75 3.61 6.04
N SER A 286 -21.37 2.35 6.18
CA SER A 286 -21.31 1.37 5.10
C SER A 286 -21.84 0.02 5.56
N PRO A 287 -23.19 -0.16 5.65
CA PRO A 287 -23.77 -1.40 6.18
C PRO A 287 -23.55 -2.61 5.28
N ASP A 288 -23.39 -2.41 3.98
CA ASP A 288 -23.34 -3.49 2.98
C ASP A 288 -21.95 -3.74 2.40
N VAL A 289 -21.02 -2.79 2.57
CA VAL A 289 -19.64 -2.90 2.09
C VAL A 289 -18.69 -2.75 3.28
N PRO A 290 -17.85 -3.75 3.58
CA PRO A 290 -16.93 -3.66 4.71
C PRO A 290 -15.87 -2.59 4.45
N LEU A 291 -15.49 -1.84 5.49
CA LEU A 291 -14.38 -0.89 5.40
C LEU A 291 -13.02 -1.54 5.70
N LEU A 292 -13.02 -2.69 6.34
CA LEU A 292 -11.81 -3.43 6.67
C LEU A 292 -11.96 -4.89 6.27
N LYS A 293 -10.98 -5.40 5.53
CA LYS A 293 -10.86 -6.81 5.17
C LYS A 293 -9.48 -7.36 5.47
N LEU A 294 -9.44 -8.65 5.74
CA LEU A 294 -8.22 -9.44 5.85
C LEU A 294 -8.38 -10.67 4.96
N THR A 295 -7.38 -10.95 4.13
CA THR A 295 -7.29 -12.21 3.40
C THR A 295 -6.03 -12.94 3.81
N VAL A 296 -6.14 -14.21 4.15
CA VAL A 296 -5.01 -15.06 4.52
C VAL A 296 -4.95 -16.25 3.60
N ALA A 297 -3.85 -16.39 2.85
CA ALA A 297 -3.62 -17.52 1.96
C ALA A 297 -2.89 -18.65 2.71
N ALA A 298 -3.51 -19.84 2.77
CA ALA A 298 -2.89 -21.02 3.39
C ALA A 298 -1.59 -21.40 2.69
N ASN A 299 -0.60 -21.83 3.47
CA ASN A 299 0.72 -22.26 2.98
C ASN A 299 1.48 -21.20 2.15
N MET A 300 1.10 -19.94 2.21
CA MET A 300 1.80 -18.87 1.53
C MET A 300 2.84 -18.24 2.47
N PRO A 301 4.12 -18.21 2.05
CA PRO A 301 5.16 -17.49 2.79
C PRO A 301 5.10 -15.99 2.53
N HIS A 302 6.19 -15.27 2.80
CA HIS A 302 6.34 -13.84 2.47
C HIS A 302 6.43 -13.64 0.96
N ALA A 303 5.27 -13.61 0.31
CA ALA A 303 5.11 -13.57 -1.15
C ALA A 303 3.84 -12.82 -1.54
N ILE A 304 3.72 -12.54 -2.83
CA ILE A 304 2.52 -11.95 -3.45
C ILE A 304 1.70 -13.07 -4.07
N ASP A 305 0.39 -13.01 -3.87
CA ASP A 305 -0.56 -13.89 -4.53
C ASP A 305 -1.44 -13.07 -5.52
N PRO A 306 -1.43 -13.41 -6.82
CA PRO A 306 -2.24 -12.70 -7.83
C PRO A 306 -3.73 -12.66 -7.50
N VAL A 307 -4.28 -13.71 -6.89
CA VAL A 307 -5.69 -13.75 -6.49
C VAL A 307 -5.99 -12.72 -5.41
N GLN A 308 -5.10 -12.54 -4.45
CA GLN A 308 -5.26 -11.50 -3.42
C GLN A 308 -5.14 -10.09 -4.03
N ILE A 309 -4.34 -9.89 -5.07
CA ILE A 309 -4.28 -8.61 -5.80
C ILE A 309 -5.61 -8.32 -6.49
N GLU A 310 -6.21 -9.30 -7.16
CA GLU A 310 -7.54 -9.15 -7.77
C GLU A 310 -8.60 -8.78 -6.72
N TRP A 311 -8.60 -9.44 -5.57
CA TRP A 311 -9.51 -9.09 -4.48
C TRP A 311 -9.22 -7.73 -3.87
N GLY A 312 -7.96 -7.30 -3.87
CA GLY A 312 -7.57 -5.94 -3.52
C GLY A 312 -8.28 -4.92 -4.41
N TRP A 313 -8.26 -5.14 -5.72
CA TRP A 313 -8.98 -4.28 -6.67
C TRP A 313 -10.50 -4.37 -6.50
N GLU A 314 -11.05 -5.60 -6.42
CA GLU A 314 -12.48 -5.80 -6.19
C GLU A 314 -12.99 -5.09 -4.94
N PHE A 315 -12.19 -5.02 -3.89
CA PHE A 315 -12.51 -4.27 -2.69
C PHE A 315 -12.37 -2.77 -2.90
N MET A 316 -11.22 -2.29 -3.39
CA MET A 316 -10.92 -0.87 -3.48
C MET A 316 -11.86 -0.12 -4.43
N ARG A 317 -12.31 -0.75 -5.51
CA ARG A 317 -13.19 -0.12 -6.51
C ARG A 317 -14.55 0.32 -5.99
N HIS A 318 -14.98 -0.16 -4.83
CA HIS A 318 -16.20 0.28 -4.17
C HIS A 318 -16.10 1.69 -3.56
N PHE A 319 -14.89 2.26 -3.49
CA PHE A 319 -14.63 3.49 -2.77
C PHE A 319 -14.10 4.58 -3.68
N SER A 320 -14.56 5.80 -3.41
CA SER A 320 -14.06 7.01 -4.05
C SER A 320 -14.05 8.16 -3.04
N ARG A 321 -13.37 9.25 -3.39
CA ARG A 321 -13.36 10.50 -2.60
C ARG A 321 -14.27 11.53 -3.23
N GLY A 322 -15.08 12.16 -2.41
CA GLY A 322 -15.84 13.33 -2.80
C GLY A 322 -14.95 14.57 -2.89
N LYS A 323 -15.57 15.69 -3.28
CA LYS A 323 -14.86 16.94 -3.53
C LYS A 323 -14.07 17.45 -2.32
N ASP A 324 -14.59 17.22 -1.13
CA ASP A 324 -13.96 17.60 0.13
C ASP A 324 -13.19 16.43 0.78
N GLY A 325 -12.92 15.37 0.04
CA GLY A 325 -12.19 14.19 0.49
C GLY A 325 -13.00 13.21 1.33
N GLU A 326 -14.32 13.42 1.47
CA GLU A 326 -15.22 12.49 2.15
C GLU A 326 -15.27 11.14 1.43
N LEU A 327 -15.46 10.07 2.18
CA LEU A 327 -15.58 8.73 1.61
C LEU A 327 -16.95 8.54 0.96
N ILE A 328 -16.93 8.10 -0.29
CA ILE A 328 -18.12 7.67 -1.03
C ILE A 328 -18.01 6.15 -1.23
N VAL A 329 -19.09 5.45 -0.87
CA VAL A 329 -19.18 3.99 -1.00
C VAL A 329 -20.19 3.64 -2.07
N THR A 330 -19.78 2.80 -3.03
CA THR A 330 -20.63 2.30 -4.11
C THR A 330 -20.75 0.77 -4.01
N LYS A 331 -21.97 0.21 -4.18
CA LYS A 331 -22.20 -1.24 -4.14
C LYS A 331 -21.71 -1.95 -5.40
#